data_580893c3d7d2b5b2f241671a09031bc9
#
_entry.id   580893c3d7d2b5b2f241671a09031bc9
#
_cell.length_a   1.000
_cell.length_b   1.000
_cell.length_c   1.000
_cell.angle_alpha   90.00
_cell.angle_beta   90.00
_cell.angle_gamma   90.00
#
_symmetry.space_group_name_H-M   'P 1'
#
loop_
_entity.id
_entity.type
_entity.pdbx_description
1 polymer ?
#
loop_
_entity_poly.entity_id
_entity_poly.type
_entity_poly.pdbx_seq_one_letter_code
_entity_poly.pdbx_strand_id
1 'polypeptide(L)'
;MGGRKRNVRKMALAVIGIAGIVLACYFLLVNFLVSAALVPSFMKRLQAFERITNEGYAAQVQTEDIQENGRAALEGTKEWLKTVQRQKVSIQSEDGFTLVAELFPRTDNHRWVILLHGYTGWKEELYPFAYWYHEEGYQVLAPDLRCQGESEGDFIGMGWTDHYDCLLWIQYILSLDEEAEIVLHGQSMGAATALMVTGEEALPSNVKAVISDCAYTDAYSMFGEKIKEWFGLPSFPFVDSACLALRLRGGYNLKDASALEAVTKSRTPTLFIHGEQDAMISVGMSRELYEAAAWQKELLIVENAGHAQSQDKDPDTYYGTIRVFLDKTLAKQE
;
A
#
# COMPACT_ATOMS: atom_id res chain seq x y z
N MET A 1 1.91 17.02 64.51
CA MET A 1 1.35 16.11 63.48
C MET A 1 0.88 16.81 62.20
N GLY A 2 0.52 18.10 62.20
CA GLY A 2 -0.02 18.81 61.03
C GLY A 2 0.97 19.07 59.86
N GLY A 3 2.27 19.35 60.18
CA GLY A 3 3.29 19.66 59.16
C GLY A 3 3.65 18.48 58.25
N ARG A 4 3.70 17.26 58.77
CA ARG A 4 4.05 16.05 58.02
C ARG A 4 2.94 15.69 57.01
N LYS A 5 1.66 15.82 57.37
CA LYS A 5 0.52 15.62 56.45
C LYS A 5 0.47 16.64 55.34
N ARG A 6 0.84 17.90 55.62
CA ARG A 6 0.89 18.99 54.60
C ARG A 6 2.01 18.79 53.58
N ASN A 7 3.18 18.28 54.01
CA ASN A 7 4.30 17.96 53.11
C ASN A 7 3.99 16.74 52.23
N VAL A 8 3.36 15.69 52.76
CA VAL A 8 2.93 14.53 51.98
C VAL A 8 1.92 14.93 50.88
N ARG A 9 0.94 15.80 51.25
CA ARG A 9 -0.03 16.31 50.25
C ARG A 9 0.62 17.17 49.15
N LYS A 10 1.59 18.01 49.50
CA LYS A 10 2.36 18.80 48.49
C LYS A 10 3.17 17.89 47.57
N MET A 11 3.83 16.87 48.11
CA MET A 11 4.60 15.88 47.38
C MET A 11 3.71 15.05 46.46
N ALA A 12 2.53 14.62 46.91
CA ALA A 12 1.55 13.92 46.08
C ALA A 12 1.06 14.81 44.89
N LEU A 13 0.74 16.09 45.20
CA LEU A 13 0.33 17.03 44.12
C LEU A 13 1.45 17.28 43.11
N ALA A 14 2.70 17.37 43.55
CA ALA A 14 3.85 17.51 42.67
C ALA A 14 4.06 16.27 41.79
N VAL A 15 3.94 15.06 42.34
CA VAL A 15 4.00 13.80 41.58
C VAL A 15 2.88 13.71 40.57
N ILE A 16 1.65 14.05 40.93
CA ILE A 16 0.50 14.09 40.00
C ILE A 16 0.75 15.11 38.88
N GLY A 17 1.28 16.30 39.22
CA GLY A 17 1.63 17.32 38.24
C GLY A 17 2.70 16.85 37.23
N ILE A 18 3.78 16.22 37.73
CA ILE A 18 4.84 15.66 36.88
C ILE A 18 4.29 14.54 36.01
N ALA A 19 3.51 13.62 36.57
CA ALA A 19 2.87 12.55 35.81
C ALA A 19 1.95 13.10 34.70
N GLY A 20 1.20 14.16 34.97
CA GLY A 20 0.36 14.86 34.01
C GLY A 20 1.18 15.48 32.85
N ILE A 21 2.31 16.11 33.17
CA ILE A 21 3.23 16.68 32.18
C ILE A 21 3.83 15.57 31.30
N VAL A 22 4.31 14.48 31.90
CA VAL A 22 4.88 13.32 31.15
C VAL A 22 3.82 12.73 30.21
N LEU A 23 2.59 12.55 30.68
CA LEU A 23 1.49 12.03 29.86
C LEU A 23 1.15 12.97 28.70
N ALA A 24 1.12 14.28 28.94
CA ALA A 24 0.89 15.28 27.89
C ALA A 24 2.01 15.28 26.85
N CYS A 25 3.27 15.23 27.28
CA CYS A 25 4.41 15.12 26.36
C CYS A 25 4.37 13.82 25.53
N TYR A 26 4.02 12.70 26.16
CA TYR A 26 3.83 11.43 25.45
C TYR A 26 2.72 11.51 24.40
N PHE A 27 1.56 12.08 24.75
CA PHE A 27 0.46 12.27 23.82
C PHE A 27 0.83 13.17 22.65
N LEU A 28 1.56 14.26 22.89
CA LEU A 28 2.07 15.16 21.85
C LEU A 28 3.04 14.42 20.92
N LEU A 29 3.94 13.60 21.47
CA LEU A 29 4.87 12.79 20.69
C LEU A 29 4.13 11.80 19.78
N VAL A 30 3.14 11.06 20.33
CA VAL A 30 2.34 10.11 19.53
C VAL A 30 1.62 10.83 18.40
N ASN A 31 0.98 11.98 18.67
CA ASN A 31 0.30 12.77 17.65
C ASN A 31 1.28 13.30 16.59
N PHE A 32 2.46 13.71 17.00
CA PHE A 32 3.53 14.10 16.07
C PHE A 32 3.94 12.93 15.16
N LEU A 33 4.19 11.74 15.73
CA LEU A 33 4.57 10.54 14.97
C LEU A 33 3.48 10.12 13.97
N VAL A 34 2.21 10.11 14.39
CA VAL A 34 1.07 9.84 13.50
C VAL A 34 1.01 10.86 12.36
N SER A 35 1.19 12.15 12.65
CA SER A 35 1.18 13.17 11.60
C SER A 35 2.38 13.04 10.66
N ALA A 36 3.55 12.71 11.20
CA ALA A 36 4.76 12.51 10.42
C ALA A 36 4.69 11.28 9.52
N ALA A 37 3.97 10.23 9.94
CA ALA A 37 3.84 9.00 9.17
C ALA A 37 2.65 9.00 8.21
N LEU A 38 1.52 9.66 8.53
CA LEU A 38 0.27 9.43 7.81
C LEU A 38 -0.41 10.71 7.27
N VAL A 39 0.20 11.89 7.45
CA VAL A 39 -0.35 13.16 6.97
C VAL A 39 0.61 13.82 5.98
N PRO A 40 0.42 13.66 4.65
CA PRO A 40 1.36 14.15 3.65
C PRO A 40 1.64 15.65 3.70
N SER A 41 0.64 16.47 4.01
CA SER A 41 0.83 17.92 4.18
C SER A 41 1.77 18.26 5.35
N PHE A 42 1.82 17.42 6.39
CA PHE A 42 2.75 17.54 7.51
C PHE A 42 4.14 16.98 7.14
N MET A 43 4.17 15.85 6.43
CA MET A 43 5.41 15.23 5.95
C MET A 43 6.21 16.19 5.06
N LYS A 44 5.55 16.86 4.11
CA LYS A 44 6.18 17.88 3.23
C LYS A 44 6.81 19.04 4.01
N ARG A 45 6.33 19.34 5.23
CA ARG A 45 6.93 20.38 6.10
C ARG A 45 8.14 19.88 6.90
N LEU A 46 8.27 18.57 7.07
CA LEU A 46 9.35 17.92 7.78
C LEU A 46 10.38 17.41 6.77
N GLN A 47 11.21 18.29 6.17
CA GLN A 47 12.31 17.89 5.27
C GLN A 47 13.25 16.81 5.85
N ALA A 48 13.24 16.65 7.18
CA ALA A 48 13.98 15.58 7.85
C ALA A 48 13.37 14.18 7.63
N PHE A 49 12.09 14.08 7.28
CA PHE A 49 11.42 12.80 7.03
C PHE A 49 11.79 12.22 5.67
N GLU A 50 12.06 13.05 4.67
CA GLU A 50 12.65 12.62 3.40
C GLU A 50 13.99 11.88 3.60
N ARG A 51 14.74 12.26 4.63
CA ARG A 51 15.98 11.56 4.97
C ARG A 51 15.75 10.16 5.53
N ILE A 52 14.76 9.99 6.40
CA ILE A 52 14.44 8.67 7.01
C ILE A 52 13.83 7.73 5.97
N THR A 53 12.94 8.23 5.10
CA THR A 53 12.39 7.45 4.00
C THR A 53 13.44 7.16 2.93
N ASN A 54 14.29 8.12 2.59
CA ASN A 54 15.40 7.92 1.64
C ASN A 54 16.51 7.01 2.21
N GLU A 55 16.77 7.01 3.51
CA GLU A 55 17.69 6.05 4.14
C GLU A 55 17.08 4.64 4.19
N GLY A 56 15.75 4.50 4.35
CA GLY A 56 15.04 3.23 4.20
C GLY A 56 15.08 2.72 2.74
N TYR A 57 14.91 3.60 1.77
CA TYR A 57 15.11 3.28 0.34
C TYR A 57 16.59 3.10 -0.02
N ALA A 58 17.52 3.76 0.65
CA ALA A 58 18.96 3.56 0.46
C ALA A 58 19.46 2.18 0.93
N ALA A 59 18.68 1.47 1.75
CA ALA A 59 18.92 0.07 2.10
C ALA A 59 18.45 -0.91 1.00
N GLN A 60 17.94 -0.42 -0.14
CA GLN A 60 17.60 -1.27 -1.28
C GLN A 60 18.84 -1.92 -1.87
N VAL A 61 18.65 -3.10 -2.41
CA VAL A 61 19.70 -3.82 -3.14
C VAL A 61 20.13 -2.98 -4.36
N GLN A 62 21.41 -2.61 -4.40
CA GLN A 62 21.97 -1.77 -5.47
C GLN A 62 22.89 -2.63 -6.33
N THR A 63 22.31 -3.38 -7.26
CA THR A 63 23.06 -4.17 -8.24
C THR A 63 22.96 -3.53 -9.63
N GLU A 64 23.94 -3.77 -10.49
CA GLU A 64 24.03 -3.16 -11.82
C GLU A 64 22.81 -3.56 -12.70
N ASP A 65 22.41 -4.82 -12.60
CA ASP A 65 21.25 -5.37 -13.31
C ASP A 65 19.93 -4.67 -12.93
N ILE A 66 19.68 -4.44 -11.62
CA ILE A 66 18.49 -3.69 -11.16
C ILE A 66 18.48 -2.27 -11.72
N GLN A 67 19.63 -1.60 -11.71
CA GLN A 67 19.73 -0.23 -12.21
C GLN A 67 19.58 -0.15 -13.74
N GLU A 68 20.14 -1.12 -14.45
CA GLU A 68 20.07 -1.18 -15.92
C GLU A 68 18.64 -1.50 -16.37
N ASN A 69 18.01 -2.54 -15.82
CA ASN A 69 16.66 -2.94 -16.16
C ASN A 69 15.63 -1.84 -15.80
N GLY A 70 15.74 -1.25 -14.61
CA GLY A 70 14.86 -0.14 -14.21
C GLY A 70 15.01 1.09 -15.12
N ARG A 71 16.23 1.40 -15.56
CA ARG A 71 16.46 2.48 -16.52
C ARG A 71 15.84 2.15 -17.88
N ALA A 72 16.03 0.94 -18.38
CA ALA A 72 15.46 0.50 -19.65
C ALA A 72 13.93 0.55 -19.64
N ALA A 73 13.30 0.08 -18.53
CA ALA A 73 11.85 0.16 -18.33
C ALA A 73 11.36 1.61 -18.37
N LEU A 74 12.06 2.53 -17.70
CA LEU A 74 11.71 3.96 -17.68
C LEU A 74 11.89 4.62 -19.06
N GLU A 75 12.92 4.26 -19.82
CA GLU A 75 13.13 4.78 -21.17
C GLU A 75 12.04 4.29 -22.12
N GLY A 76 11.71 2.99 -22.11
CA GLY A 76 10.61 2.41 -22.89
C GLY A 76 9.27 3.07 -22.55
N THR A 77 9.00 3.27 -21.26
CA THR A 77 7.80 3.96 -20.81
C THR A 77 7.72 5.40 -21.33
N LYS A 78 8.80 6.15 -21.28
CA LYS A 78 8.84 7.54 -21.81
C LYS A 78 8.53 7.61 -23.31
N GLU A 79 9.04 6.67 -24.09
CA GLU A 79 8.73 6.63 -25.54
C GLU A 79 7.26 6.26 -25.77
N TRP A 80 6.75 5.26 -25.06
CA TRP A 80 5.35 4.87 -25.12
C TRP A 80 4.39 6.02 -24.76
N LEU A 81 4.69 6.78 -23.71
CA LEU A 81 3.88 7.93 -23.26
C LEU A 81 3.76 9.05 -24.31
N LYS A 82 4.63 9.11 -25.33
CA LYS A 82 4.54 10.08 -26.42
C LYS A 82 3.44 9.74 -27.43
N THR A 83 3.04 8.49 -27.50
CA THR A 83 2.15 7.97 -28.55
C THR A 83 0.86 7.37 -28.02
N VAL A 84 0.84 6.88 -26.76
CA VAL A 84 -0.32 6.25 -26.18
C VAL A 84 -1.43 7.29 -25.91
N GLN A 85 -2.67 6.88 -26.18
CA GLN A 85 -3.82 7.66 -25.74
C GLN A 85 -3.98 7.51 -24.21
N ARG A 86 -4.16 8.63 -23.54
CA ARG A 86 -4.42 8.64 -22.09
C ARG A 86 -5.34 9.80 -21.72
N GLN A 87 -6.06 9.61 -20.64
CA GLN A 87 -6.96 10.65 -20.13
C GLN A 87 -6.98 10.65 -18.60
N LYS A 88 -6.97 11.84 -18.01
CA LYS A 88 -7.19 12.00 -16.59
C LYS A 88 -8.68 11.85 -16.30
N VAL A 89 -9.00 11.02 -15.31
CA VAL A 89 -10.36 10.77 -14.83
C VAL A 89 -10.43 11.01 -13.33
N SER A 90 -11.63 11.27 -12.81
CA SER A 90 -11.83 11.46 -11.38
C SER A 90 -13.16 10.90 -10.93
N ILE A 91 -13.19 10.45 -9.67
CA ILE A 91 -14.41 10.04 -8.96
C ILE A 91 -14.48 10.76 -7.61
N GLN A 92 -15.63 10.65 -6.94
CA GLN A 92 -15.77 11.09 -5.55
C GLN A 92 -15.73 9.89 -4.63
N SER A 93 -14.92 9.97 -3.56
CA SER A 93 -14.96 9.01 -2.47
C SER A 93 -16.25 9.15 -1.65
N GLU A 94 -16.60 8.15 -0.84
CA GLU A 94 -17.80 8.19 0.01
C GLU A 94 -17.80 9.36 1.00
N ASP A 95 -16.62 9.78 1.45
CA ASP A 95 -16.42 10.91 2.36
C ASP A 95 -16.17 12.25 1.66
N GLY A 96 -16.34 12.28 0.32
CA GLY A 96 -16.42 13.50 -0.49
C GLY A 96 -15.09 14.03 -1.01
N PHE A 97 -14.00 13.28 -0.94
CA PHE A 97 -12.73 13.63 -1.55
C PHE A 97 -12.72 13.33 -3.05
N THR A 98 -12.09 14.18 -3.83
CA THR A 98 -11.83 13.95 -5.25
C THR A 98 -10.65 12.99 -5.39
N LEU A 99 -10.88 11.84 -6.00
CA LEU A 99 -9.84 10.87 -6.34
C LEU A 99 -9.54 10.96 -7.83
N VAL A 100 -8.27 10.90 -8.20
CA VAL A 100 -7.77 11.12 -9.56
C VAL A 100 -7.06 9.87 -10.05
N ALA A 101 -7.26 9.52 -11.32
CA ALA A 101 -6.54 8.45 -11.99
C ALA A 101 -6.14 8.83 -13.42
N GLU A 102 -5.14 8.14 -13.95
CA GLU A 102 -4.86 8.12 -15.39
C GLU A 102 -5.45 6.85 -16.00
N LEU A 103 -6.21 7.01 -17.06
CA LEU A 103 -6.77 5.91 -17.85
C LEU A 103 -6.03 5.83 -19.18
N PHE A 104 -5.54 4.63 -19.52
CA PHE A 104 -4.94 4.29 -20.80
C PHE A 104 -5.92 3.33 -21.53
N PRO A 105 -6.81 3.86 -22.37
CA PRO A 105 -7.89 3.07 -22.97
C PRO A 105 -7.39 2.18 -24.09
N ARG A 106 -8.08 1.07 -24.29
CA ARG A 106 -8.11 0.25 -25.51
C ARG A 106 -9.57 -0.04 -25.87
N THR A 107 -9.83 -0.37 -27.11
CA THR A 107 -11.23 -0.53 -27.60
C THR A 107 -11.53 -1.92 -28.13
N ASP A 108 -10.58 -2.83 -28.01
CA ASP A 108 -10.62 -4.13 -28.70
C ASP A 108 -10.95 -5.34 -27.80
N ASN A 109 -11.07 -5.13 -26.49
CA ASN A 109 -11.39 -6.20 -25.53
C ASN A 109 -11.91 -5.68 -24.20
N HIS A 110 -12.28 -6.60 -23.28
CA HIS A 110 -12.80 -6.33 -21.94
C HIS A 110 -11.75 -6.53 -20.83
N ARG A 111 -10.45 -6.62 -21.15
CA ARG A 111 -9.38 -6.83 -20.17
C ARG A 111 -8.94 -5.52 -19.55
N TRP A 112 -9.01 -5.44 -18.24
CA TRP A 112 -8.66 -4.27 -17.45
C TRP A 112 -7.65 -4.58 -16.37
N VAL A 113 -6.80 -3.62 -16.05
CA VAL A 113 -5.98 -3.67 -14.86
C VAL A 113 -6.09 -2.35 -14.08
N ILE A 114 -6.22 -2.46 -12.75
CA ILE A 114 -6.06 -1.33 -11.82
C ILE A 114 -4.68 -1.46 -11.18
N LEU A 115 -3.85 -0.44 -11.31
CA LEU A 115 -2.51 -0.37 -10.74
C LEU A 115 -2.52 0.46 -9.44
N LEU A 116 -2.14 -0.14 -8.32
CA LEU A 116 -2.18 0.47 -6.99
C LEU A 116 -0.75 0.68 -6.47
N HIS A 117 -0.34 1.94 -6.31
CA HIS A 117 1.02 2.30 -5.91
C HIS A 117 1.28 2.13 -4.40
N GLY A 118 2.55 2.21 -4.02
CA GLY A 118 3.00 2.08 -2.64
C GLY A 118 2.76 3.33 -1.78
N TYR A 119 3.14 3.23 -0.51
CA TYR A 119 3.10 4.31 0.47
C TYR A 119 3.92 5.52 -0.01
N THR A 120 3.34 6.72 0.09
CA THR A 120 3.90 7.99 -0.41
C THR A 120 4.21 8.06 -1.90
N GLY A 121 3.80 7.05 -2.67
CA GLY A 121 3.95 7.01 -4.11
C GLY A 121 2.87 7.81 -4.85
N TRP A 122 2.88 7.70 -6.16
CA TRP A 122 1.89 8.28 -7.06
C TRP A 122 1.80 7.44 -8.34
N LYS A 123 0.74 7.62 -9.11
CA LYS A 123 0.40 6.80 -10.28
C LYS A 123 1.52 6.68 -11.32
N GLU A 124 2.33 7.74 -11.52
CA GLU A 124 3.40 7.75 -12.51
C GLU A 124 4.53 6.76 -12.20
N GLU A 125 4.72 6.37 -10.93
CA GLU A 125 5.69 5.34 -10.56
C GLU A 125 5.34 3.98 -11.13
N LEU A 126 4.04 3.74 -11.38
CA LEU A 126 3.54 2.48 -11.95
C LEU A 126 3.39 2.51 -13.48
N TYR A 127 3.79 3.57 -14.16
CA TYR A 127 3.70 3.63 -15.62
C TYR A 127 4.56 2.60 -16.36
N PRO A 128 5.69 2.09 -15.84
CA PRO A 128 6.34 0.92 -16.44
C PRO A 128 5.44 -0.33 -16.46
N PHE A 129 4.66 -0.56 -15.41
CA PHE A 129 3.65 -1.62 -15.41
C PHE A 129 2.50 -1.30 -16.35
N ALA A 130 2.04 -0.04 -16.40
CA ALA A 130 1.00 0.40 -17.32
C ALA A 130 1.41 0.15 -18.78
N TYR A 131 2.65 0.46 -19.11
CA TYR A 131 3.22 0.18 -20.43
C TYR A 131 3.17 -1.32 -20.74
N TRP A 132 3.69 -2.16 -19.84
CA TRP A 132 3.70 -3.60 -20.04
C TRP A 132 2.27 -4.17 -20.21
N TYR A 133 1.34 -3.85 -19.30
CA TYR A 133 -0.05 -4.31 -19.40
C TYR A 133 -0.74 -3.82 -20.69
N HIS A 134 -0.49 -2.59 -21.08
CA HIS A 134 -1.08 -2.04 -22.30
C HIS A 134 -0.57 -2.78 -23.54
N GLU A 135 0.72 -3.15 -23.61
CA GLU A 135 1.28 -3.99 -24.67
C GLU A 135 0.70 -5.43 -24.65
N GLU A 136 0.38 -5.96 -23.46
CA GLU A 136 -0.32 -7.24 -23.29
C GLU A 136 -1.83 -7.16 -23.61
N GLY A 137 -2.31 -6.02 -24.04
CA GLY A 137 -3.70 -5.84 -24.51
C GLY A 137 -4.68 -5.39 -23.43
N TYR A 138 -4.24 -4.95 -22.25
CA TYR A 138 -5.13 -4.46 -21.20
C TYR A 138 -5.44 -2.97 -21.34
N GLN A 139 -6.63 -2.57 -20.99
CA GLN A 139 -6.94 -1.22 -20.58
C GLN A 139 -6.39 -1.00 -19.19
N VAL A 140 -5.76 0.15 -18.93
CA VAL A 140 -5.09 0.39 -17.66
C VAL A 140 -5.70 1.58 -16.95
N LEU A 141 -6.08 1.40 -15.69
CA LEU A 141 -6.44 2.47 -14.78
C LEU A 141 -5.39 2.56 -13.67
N ALA A 142 -4.72 3.70 -13.56
CA ALA A 142 -3.72 3.98 -12.55
C ALA A 142 -4.20 5.13 -11.66
N PRO A 143 -4.87 4.87 -10.52
CA PRO A 143 -5.26 5.90 -9.57
C PRO A 143 -4.07 6.36 -8.72
N ASP A 144 -4.07 7.65 -8.38
CA ASP A 144 -3.42 8.10 -7.16
C ASP A 144 -4.26 7.66 -5.97
N LEU A 145 -3.67 6.91 -5.05
CA LEU A 145 -4.36 6.53 -3.83
C LEU A 145 -4.65 7.75 -2.97
N ARG A 146 -5.65 7.63 -2.11
CA ARG A 146 -6.11 8.68 -1.20
C ARG A 146 -4.95 9.43 -0.56
N CYS A 147 -5.03 10.79 -0.53
CA CYS A 147 -4.07 11.69 0.11
C CYS A 147 -2.68 11.72 -0.54
N GLN A 148 -2.52 11.13 -1.73
CA GLN A 148 -1.25 11.02 -2.47
C GLN A 148 -1.45 11.49 -3.91
N GLY A 149 -0.34 11.86 -4.58
CA GLY A 149 -0.39 12.39 -5.94
C GLY A 149 -1.34 13.58 -6.08
N GLU A 150 -2.32 13.46 -6.96
CA GLU A 150 -3.37 14.46 -7.22
C GLU A 150 -4.69 14.15 -6.49
N SER A 151 -4.82 13.00 -5.80
CA SER A 151 -5.99 12.64 -5.02
C SER A 151 -6.05 13.37 -3.69
N GLU A 152 -7.24 13.84 -3.31
CA GLU A 152 -7.49 14.48 -2.04
C GLU A 152 -7.51 13.48 -0.89
N GLY A 153 -7.47 14.00 0.34
CA GLY A 153 -7.55 13.24 1.59
C GLY A 153 -6.75 13.89 2.70
N ASP A 154 -7.01 13.47 3.93
CA ASP A 154 -6.35 13.98 5.13
C ASP A 154 -5.27 13.03 5.66
N PHE A 155 -5.48 11.72 5.50
CA PHE A 155 -4.61 10.67 6.02
C PHE A 155 -4.38 9.59 4.97
N ILE A 156 -3.16 9.07 4.91
CA ILE A 156 -2.84 7.85 4.15
C ILE A 156 -3.51 6.68 4.86
N GLY A 157 -4.36 5.94 4.16
CA GLY A 157 -5.23 4.92 4.72
C GLY A 157 -4.56 3.60 5.07
N MET A 158 -3.30 3.41 4.68
CA MET A 158 -2.57 2.14 4.82
C MET A 158 -3.38 0.94 4.29
N GLY A 159 -4.03 1.12 3.14
CA GLY A 159 -4.89 0.12 2.52
C GLY A 159 -6.31 0.07 3.06
N TRP A 160 -6.59 0.50 4.30
CA TRP A 160 -7.92 0.40 4.89
C TRP A 160 -8.95 1.30 4.21
N THR A 161 -8.70 2.61 4.12
CA THR A 161 -9.60 3.50 3.38
C THR A 161 -9.43 3.36 1.87
N ASP A 162 -8.22 3.04 1.43
CA ASP A 162 -7.87 2.90 0.02
C ASP A 162 -8.60 1.73 -0.66
N HIS A 163 -8.95 0.66 0.07
CA HIS A 163 -9.67 -0.46 -0.55
C HIS A 163 -11.13 -0.11 -0.86
N TYR A 164 -11.79 0.73 -0.07
CA TYR A 164 -13.11 1.27 -0.43
C TYR A 164 -13.05 2.17 -1.66
N ASP A 165 -12.02 3.00 -1.76
CA ASP A 165 -11.78 3.82 -2.95
C ASP A 165 -11.52 2.93 -4.19
N CYS A 166 -10.80 1.82 -4.02
CA CYS A 166 -10.58 0.87 -5.11
C CYS A 166 -11.89 0.21 -5.57
N LEU A 167 -12.83 -0.11 -4.67
CA LEU A 167 -14.16 -0.57 -5.06
C LEU A 167 -14.92 0.46 -5.91
N LEU A 168 -14.80 1.74 -5.60
CA LEU A 168 -15.38 2.82 -6.43
C LEU A 168 -14.73 2.89 -7.82
N TRP A 169 -13.41 2.69 -7.91
CA TRP A 169 -12.72 2.58 -9.20
C TRP A 169 -13.14 1.37 -10.01
N ILE A 170 -13.38 0.22 -9.36
CA ILE A 170 -13.95 -0.97 -10.01
C ILE A 170 -15.35 -0.64 -10.56
N GLN A 171 -16.21 0.01 -9.78
CA GLN A 171 -17.52 0.45 -10.24
C GLN A 171 -17.43 1.46 -11.39
N TYR A 172 -16.46 2.35 -11.36
CA TYR A 172 -16.20 3.28 -12.47
C TYR A 172 -15.87 2.51 -13.76
N ILE A 173 -15.00 1.50 -13.72
CA ILE A 173 -14.70 0.65 -14.87
C ILE A 173 -15.98 -0.04 -15.35
N LEU A 174 -16.75 -0.64 -14.46
CA LEU A 174 -18.00 -1.34 -14.82
C LEU A 174 -19.07 -0.41 -15.42
N SER A 175 -19.02 0.87 -15.12
CA SER A 175 -19.88 1.88 -15.77
C SER A 175 -19.45 2.17 -17.21
N LEU A 176 -18.21 1.91 -17.58
CA LEU A 176 -17.67 2.05 -18.94
C LEU A 176 -17.77 0.74 -19.73
N ASP A 177 -17.65 -0.39 -19.05
CA ASP A 177 -17.58 -1.73 -19.62
C ASP A 177 -18.14 -2.75 -18.62
N GLU A 178 -19.40 -3.12 -18.79
CA GLU A 178 -20.11 -4.07 -17.90
C GLU A 178 -19.51 -5.49 -17.95
N GLU A 179 -18.84 -5.83 -19.05
CA GLU A 179 -18.21 -7.14 -19.26
C GLU A 179 -16.71 -7.14 -18.85
N ALA A 180 -16.22 -6.06 -18.22
CA ALA A 180 -14.83 -5.94 -17.83
C ALA A 180 -14.33 -7.13 -17.01
N GLU A 181 -13.18 -7.68 -17.39
CA GLU A 181 -12.39 -8.64 -16.63
C GLU A 181 -11.23 -7.88 -15.97
N ILE A 182 -11.34 -7.65 -14.67
CA ILE A 182 -10.47 -6.74 -13.94
C ILE A 182 -9.40 -7.52 -13.17
N VAL A 183 -8.14 -7.13 -13.40
CA VAL A 183 -6.98 -7.54 -12.59
C VAL A 183 -6.64 -6.39 -11.65
N LEU A 184 -6.38 -6.70 -10.39
CA LEU A 184 -5.79 -5.75 -9.44
C LEU A 184 -4.30 -6.05 -9.34
N HIS A 185 -3.44 -5.08 -9.65
CA HIS A 185 -2.01 -5.21 -9.44
C HIS A 185 -1.54 -4.11 -8.51
N GLY A 186 -1.13 -4.48 -7.32
CA GLY A 186 -0.62 -3.56 -6.32
C GLY A 186 0.82 -3.83 -5.94
N GLN A 187 1.53 -2.76 -5.56
CA GLN A 187 2.89 -2.83 -5.04
C GLN A 187 2.92 -2.29 -3.61
N SER A 188 3.54 -3.01 -2.66
CA SER A 188 3.70 -2.59 -1.27
C SER A 188 2.34 -2.31 -0.59
N MET A 189 2.09 -1.07 -0.14
CA MET A 189 0.78 -0.66 0.38
C MET A 189 -0.35 -0.89 -0.64
N GLY A 190 -0.09 -0.66 -1.93
CA GLY A 190 -1.06 -0.94 -2.99
C GLY A 190 -1.37 -2.43 -3.12
N ALA A 191 -0.38 -3.30 -2.87
CA ALA A 191 -0.59 -4.76 -2.84
C ALA A 191 -1.46 -5.18 -1.65
N ALA A 192 -1.21 -4.63 -0.47
CA ALA A 192 -2.06 -4.85 0.70
C ALA A 192 -3.48 -4.32 0.46
N THR A 193 -3.61 -3.16 -0.20
CA THR A 193 -4.91 -2.61 -0.64
C THR A 193 -5.64 -3.58 -1.56
N ALA A 194 -4.98 -4.08 -2.61
CA ALA A 194 -5.56 -5.04 -3.55
C ALA A 194 -6.06 -6.31 -2.85
N LEU A 195 -5.29 -6.83 -1.88
CA LEU A 195 -5.71 -7.98 -1.07
C LEU A 195 -6.93 -7.65 -0.20
N MET A 196 -6.95 -6.48 0.47
CA MET A 196 -8.09 -6.08 1.31
C MET A 196 -9.39 -5.95 0.50
N VAL A 197 -9.31 -5.42 -0.72
CA VAL A 197 -10.48 -5.39 -1.65
C VAL A 197 -11.09 -6.78 -1.81
N THR A 198 -10.28 -7.83 -1.90
CA THR A 198 -10.77 -9.19 -2.15
C THR A 198 -11.45 -9.84 -0.94
N GLY A 199 -11.30 -9.25 0.23
CA GLY A 199 -12.00 -9.67 1.45
C GLY A 199 -13.42 -9.12 1.59
N GLU A 200 -13.81 -8.20 0.73
CA GLU A 200 -15.11 -7.52 0.78
C GLU A 200 -16.23 -8.35 0.14
N GLU A 201 -17.37 -8.46 0.82
CA GLU A 201 -18.55 -9.16 0.31
C GLU A 201 -19.15 -8.47 -0.94
N ALA A 202 -18.95 -7.17 -1.06
CA ALA A 202 -19.43 -6.35 -2.18
C ALA A 202 -18.53 -6.42 -3.42
N LEU A 203 -17.46 -7.22 -3.41
CA LEU A 203 -16.56 -7.34 -4.56
C LEU A 203 -17.27 -7.90 -5.78
N PRO A 204 -17.31 -7.18 -6.92
CA PRO A 204 -17.88 -7.69 -8.16
C PRO A 204 -17.12 -8.91 -8.68
N SER A 205 -17.83 -9.90 -9.23
CA SER A 205 -17.27 -11.11 -9.85
C SER A 205 -16.42 -10.80 -11.09
N ASN A 206 -16.43 -9.58 -11.56
CA ASN A 206 -15.60 -9.02 -12.61
C ASN A 206 -14.12 -8.93 -12.22
N VAL A 207 -13.79 -8.89 -10.92
CA VAL A 207 -12.41 -8.97 -10.43
C VAL A 207 -11.94 -10.43 -10.50
N LYS A 208 -11.07 -10.70 -11.46
CA LYS A 208 -10.65 -12.06 -11.84
C LYS A 208 -9.37 -12.52 -11.18
N ALA A 209 -8.46 -11.61 -10.88
CA ALA A 209 -7.15 -11.94 -10.33
C ALA A 209 -6.55 -10.78 -9.54
N VAL A 210 -5.64 -11.13 -8.63
CA VAL A 210 -4.76 -10.16 -7.93
C VAL A 210 -3.31 -10.52 -8.16
N ILE A 211 -2.50 -9.50 -8.46
CA ILE A 211 -1.03 -9.55 -8.40
C ILE A 211 -0.63 -8.70 -7.19
N SER A 212 -0.09 -9.36 -6.17
CA SER A 212 0.30 -8.74 -4.90
C SER A 212 1.81 -8.73 -4.78
N ASP A 213 2.46 -7.60 -5.09
CA ASP A 213 3.90 -7.45 -5.03
C ASP A 213 4.32 -6.78 -3.72
N CYS A 214 5.10 -7.48 -2.90
CA CYS A 214 5.68 -7.09 -1.62
C CYS A 214 4.67 -6.52 -0.58
N ALA A 215 3.49 -7.14 -0.44
CA ALA A 215 2.49 -6.76 0.55
C ALA A 215 2.93 -7.10 1.99
N TYR A 216 2.44 -6.29 2.96
CA TYR A 216 2.48 -6.63 4.38
C TYR A 216 1.21 -7.39 4.82
N THR A 217 1.31 -8.12 5.94
CA THR A 217 0.17 -8.85 6.54
C THR A 217 -0.88 -7.90 7.10
N ASP A 218 -0.45 -6.92 7.87
CA ASP A 218 -1.28 -5.85 8.44
C ASP A 218 -0.43 -4.62 8.81
N ALA A 219 -1.05 -3.45 8.83
CA ALA A 219 -0.34 -2.21 9.09
C ALA A 219 0.17 -2.12 10.54
N TYR A 220 -0.53 -2.70 11.52
CA TYR A 220 -0.11 -2.67 12.91
C TYR A 220 1.19 -3.43 13.12
N SER A 221 1.29 -4.66 12.60
CA SER A 221 2.49 -5.50 12.69
C SER A 221 3.66 -4.87 11.95
N MET A 222 3.43 -4.37 10.73
CA MET A 222 4.45 -3.69 9.92
C MET A 222 5.03 -2.47 10.67
N PHE A 223 4.20 -1.59 11.20
CA PHE A 223 4.69 -0.45 12.01
C PHE A 223 5.37 -0.90 13.30
N GLY A 224 4.89 -1.98 13.92
CA GLY A 224 5.50 -2.57 15.11
C GLY A 224 6.92 -3.06 14.87
N GLU A 225 7.17 -3.71 13.74
CA GLU A 225 8.50 -4.13 13.31
C GLU A 225 9.40 -2.93 13.05
N LYS A 226 8.92 -1.91 12.33
CA LYS A 226 9.72 -0.72 12.01
C LYS A 226 10.04 0.14 13.23
N ILE A 227 9.13 0.33 14.17
CA ILE A 227 9.40 1.03 15.44
C ILE A 227 10.49 0.30 16.23
N LYS A 228 10.44 -1.03 16.27
CA LYS A 228 11.45 -1.84 16.95
C LYS A 228 12.80 -1.75 16.24
N GLU A 229 12.82 -1.84 14.91
CA GLU A 229 14.03 -1.79 14.10
C GLU A 229 14.73 -0.42 14.17
N TRP A 230 13.98 0.66 13.97
CA TRP A 230 14.56 2.02 13.86
C TRP A 230 14.84 2.67 15.21
N PHE A 231 14.01 2.40 16.22
CA PHE A 231 14.07 3.11 17.50
C PHE A 231 14.35 2.19 18.71
N GLY A 232 14.39 0.87 18.52
CA GLY A 232 14.52 -0.09 19.61
C GLY A 232 13.33 -0.12 20.55
N LEU A 233 12.17 0.42 20.14
CA LEU A 233 10.98 0.55 20.97
C LEU A 233 10.02 -0.62 20.72
N PRO A 234 9.30 -1.09 21.78
CA PRO A 234 8.28 -2.12 21.60
C PRO A 234 7.01 -1.55 20.93
N SER A 235 6.23 -2.41 20.26
CA SER A 235 4.94 -2.00 19.68
C SER A 235 4.02 -1.38 20.72
N PHE A 236 3.82 -2.06 21.86
CA PHE A 236 3.07 -1.50 22.99
C PHE A 236 4.00 -0.67 23.90
N PRO A 237 3.62 0.54 24.31
CA PRO A 237 2.34 1.22 24.05
C PRO A 237 2.32 2.11 22.78
N PHE A 238 3.41 2.18 22.00
CA PHE A 238 3.58 3.22 20.97
C PHE A 238 2.62 3.05 19.80
N VAL A 239 2.56 1.87 19.18
CA VAL A 239 1.66 1.60 18.04
C VAL A 239 0.20 1.60 18.49
N ASP A 240 -0.10 1.07 19.69
CA ASP A 240 -1.46 1.12 20.25
C ASP A 240 -1.94 2.56 20.49
N SER A 241 -1.05 3.42 20.97
CA SER A 241 -1.37 4.85 21.13
C SER A 241 -1.53 5.55 19.80
N ALA A 242 -0.74 5.18 18.78
CA ALA A 242 -0.90 5.66 17.41
C ALA A 242 -2.25 5.22 16.82
N CYS A 243 -2.64 3.96 17.03
CA CYS A 243 -3.96 3.44 16.65
C CYS A 243 -5.09 4.27 17.27
N LEU A 244 -5.00 4.58 18.59
CA LEU A 244 -5.99 5.40 19.27
C LEU A 244 -6.05 6.83 18.68
N ALA A 245 -4.88 7.45 18.48
CA ALA A 245 -4.79 8.79 17.92
C ALA A 245 -5.35 8.85 16.48
N LEU A 246 -5.04 7.84 15.67
CA LEU A 246 -5.53 7.73 14.29
C LEU A 246 -7.05 7.49 14.26
N ARG A 247 -7.58 6.64 15.14
CA ARG A 247 -9.03 6.43 15.27
C ARG A 247 -9.77 7.72 15.61
N LEU A 248 -9.21 8.55 16.49
CA LEU A 248 -9.81 9.83 16.89
C LEU A 248 -9.70 10.93 15.85
N ARG A 249 -8.68 10.89 14.98
CA ARG A 249 -8.38 11.94 14.00
C ARG A 249 -8.75 11.55 12.58
N GLY A 250 -8.46 10.32 12.20
CA GLY A 250 -8.62 9.78 10.83
C GLY A 250 -9.80 8.82 10.68
N GLY A 251 -10.49 8.48 11.78
CA GLY A 251 -11.69 7.64 11.74
C GLY A 251 -11.44 6.13 11.56
N TYR A 252 -10.18 5.68 11.45
CA TYR A 252 -9.82 4.27 11.25
C TYR A 252 -8.70 3.83 12.20
N ASN A 253 -8.41 2.53 12.24
CA ASN A 253 -7.39 1.93 13.10
C ASN A 253 -6.42 1.12 12.23
N LEU A 254 -5.11 1.18 12.52
CA LEU A 254 -4.11 0.38 11.80
C LEU A 254 -4.37 -1.13 11.90
N LYS A 255 -5.06 -1.60 12.94
CA LYS A 255 -5.44 -3.01 13.09
C LYS A 255 -6.52 -3.45 12.11
N ASP A 256 -7.33 -2.50 11.60
CA ASP A 256 -8.35 -2.77 10.61
C ASP A 256 -7.71 -3.00 9.21
N ALA A 257 -6.53 -2.40 8.97
CA ALA A 257 -5.76 -2.54 7.74
C ALA A 257 -5.02 -3.89 7.69
N SER A 258 -5.77 -4.99 7.50
CA SER A 258 -5.29 -6.37 7.53
C SER A 258 -5.53 -7.10 6.21
N ALA A 259 -4.48 -7.20 5.39
CA ALA A 259 -4.47 -8.05 4.21
C ALA A 259 -4.56 -9.54 4.61
N LEU A 260 -3.99 -9.91 5.77
CA LEU A 260 -4.02 -11.28 6.28
C LEU A 260 -5.45 -11.74 6.56
N GLU A 261 -6.28 -10.90 7.17
CA GLU A 261 -7.68 -11.22 7.39
C GLU A 261 -8.45 -11.34 6.07
N ALA A 262 -8.17 -10.44 5.12
CA ALA A 262 -8.83 -10.41 3.83
C ALA A 262 -8.57 -11.66 2.99
N VAL A 263 -7.32 -12.14 2.92
CA VAL A 263 -6.98 -13.34 2.11
C VAL A 263 -7.63 -14.62 2.64
N THR A 264 -7.98 -14.70 3.93
CA THR A 264 -8.72 -15.85 4.48
C THR A 264 -10.17 -15.92 3.99
N LYS A 265 -10.74 -14.80 3.56
CA LYS A 265 -12.12 -14.65 3.07
C LYS A 265 -12.17 -14.65 1.54
N SER A 266 -11.07 -14.25 0.90
CA SER A 266 -10.98 -14.07 -0.54
C SER A 266 -11.24 -15.35 -1.32
N ARG A 267 -11.94 -15.21 -2.46
CA ARG A 267 -12.11 -16.24 -3.49
C ARG A 267 -11.51 -15.82 -4.83
N THR A 268 -10.71 -14.76 -4.83
CA THR A 268 -10.04 -14.26 -6.03
C THR A 268 -8.67 -14.93 -6.16
N PRO A 269 -8.35 -15.54 -7.30
CA PRO A 269 -7.02 -16.08 -7.57
C PRO A 269 -5.95 -15.02 -7.35
N THR A 270 -4.89 -15.37 -6.62
CA THR A 270 -3.86 -14.41 -6.21
C THR A 270 -2.45 -14.93 -6.50
N LEU A 271 -1.65 -14.13 -7.20
CA LEU A 271 -0.21 -14.30 -7.31
C LEU A 271 0.49 -13.38 -6.31
N PHE A 272 1.17 -13.97 -5.35
CA PHE A 272 2.04 -13.26 -4.42
C PHE A 272 3.44 -13.19 -5.00
N ILE A 273 4.04 -11.99 -5.02
CA ILE A 273 5.43 -11.77 -5.45
C ILE A 273 6.16 -11.05 -4.33
N HIS A 274 7.44 -11.37 -4.10
CA HIS A 274 8.25 -10.66 -3.10
C HIS A 274 9.74 -10.79 -3.40
N GLY A 275 10.50 -9.73 -3.15
CA GLY A 275 11.95 -9.76 -3.18
C GLY A 275 12.52 -10.46 -1.94
N GLU A 276 13.45 -11.41 -2.12
CA GLU A 276 14.04 -12.17 -1.02
C GLU A 276 14.75 -11.28 0.02
N GLN A 277 15.40 -10.21 -0.44
CA GLN A 277 16.19 -9.30 0.38
C GLN A 277 15.45 -8.00 0.71
N ASP A 278 14.12 -8.05 0.74
CA ASP A 278 13.30 -6.90 1.13
C ASP A 278 13.56 -6.52 2.60
N ALA A 279 14.23 -5.39 2.79
CA ALA A 279 14.53 -4.82 4.10
C ALA A 279 13.41 -3.92 4.65
N MET A 280 12.42 -3.55 3.80
CA MET A 280 11.31 -2.72 4.24
C MET A 280 10.16 -3.57 4.77
N ILE A 281 9.74 -4.58 4.03
CA ILE A 281 8.69 -5.52 4.40
C ILE A 281 9.27 -6.94 4.32
N SER A 282 9.28 -7.64 5.44
CA SER A 282 9.85 -8.98 5.49
C SER A 282 9.17 -9.92 4.48
N VAL A 283 9.97 -10.65 3.69
CA VAL A 283 9.48 -11.72 2.80
C VAL A 283 8.65 -12.76 3.54
N GLY A 284 8.84 -12.87 4.86
CA GLY A 284 8.02 -13.72 5.76
C GLY A 284 6.55 -13.33 5.73
N MET A 285 6.23 -12.04 5.58
CA MET A 285 4.83 -11.57 5.50
C MET A 285 4.13 -12.09 4.24
N SER A 286 4.77 -12.08 3.07
CA SER A 286 4.17 -12.70 1.86
C SER A 286 4.02 -14.20 1.97
N ARG A 287 4.93 -14.90 2.64
CA ARG A 287 4.77 -16.34 2.92
C ARG A 287 3.57 -16.61 3.83
N GLU A 288 3.39 -15.79 4.87
CA GLU A 288 2.24 -15.86 5.77
C GLU A 288 0.93 -15.60 5.04
N LEU A 289 0.88 -14.56 4.21
CA LEU A 289 -0.27 -14.25 3.35
C LEU A 289 -0.59 -15.41 2.40
N TYR A 290 0.44 -15.96 1.75
CA TYR A 290 0.29 -17.12 0.87
C TYR A 290 -0.27 -18.34 1.62
N GLU A 291 0.26 -18.67 2.78
CA GLU A 291 -0.22 -19.81 3.57
C GLU A 291 -1.68 -19.62 4.02
N ALA A 292 -2.05 -18.41 4.45
CA ALA A 292 -3.38 -18.06 4.93
C ALA A 292 -4.43 -17.96 3.83
N ALA A 293 -4.04 -17.65 2.58
CA ALA A 293 -4.97 -17.47 1.49
C ALA A 293 -5.80 -18.73 1.23
N ALA A 294 -7.15 -18.56 1.22
CA ALA A 294 -8.10 -19.69 1.19
C ALA A 294 -8.36 -20.23 -0.22
N TRP A 295 -8.00 -19.49 -1.27
CA TRP A 295 -8.35 -19.81 -2.65
C TRP A 295 -7.12 -20.13 -3.51
N GLN A 296 -7.30 -20.21 -4.84
CA GLN A 296 -6.23 -20.44 -5.80
C GLN A 296 -5.11 -19.41 -5.64
N LYS A 297 -3.88 -19.88 -5.45
CA LYS A 297 -2.73 -19.02 -5.11
C LYS A 297 -1.44 -19.54 -5.73
N GLU A 298 -0.57 -18.62 -6.09
CA GLU A 298 0.81 -18.89 -6.52
C GLU A 298 1.76 -17.94 -5.78
N LEU A 299 3.02 -18.32 -5.61
CA LEU A 299 4.04 -17.53 -4.91
C LEU A 299 5.33 -17.48 -5.73
N LEU A 300 5.81 -16.29 -6.01
CA LEU A 300 7.12 -16.02 -6.61
C LEU A 300 7.99 -15.26 -5.62
N ILE A 301 9.11 -15.83 -5.22
CA ILE A 301 10.17 -15.12 -4.50
C ILE A 301 11.31 -14.85 -5.47
N VAL A 302 11.64 -13.57 -5.65
CA VAL A 302 12.71 -13.15 -6.55
C VAL A 302 14.02 -13.02 -5.75
N GLU A 303 14.97 -13.91 -6.03
CA GLU A 303 16.26 -13.94 -5.35
C GLU A 303 17.02 -12.62 -5.54
N ASN A 304 17.65 -12.15 -4.47
CA ASN A 304 18.46 -10.93 -4.47
C ASN A 304 17.72 -9.63 -4.87
N ALA A 305 16.39 -9.63 -4.85
CA ALA A 305 15.58 -8.42 -5.02
C ALA A 305 15.26 -7.80 -3.66
N GLY A 306 15.31 -6.48 -3.58
CA GLY A 306 14.86 -5.69 -2.43
C GLY A 306 13.38 -5.32 -2.52
N HIS A 307 12.96 -4.34 -1.71
CA HIS A 307 11.58 -3.85 -1.69
C HIS A 307 11.19 -3.22 -3.02
N ALA A 308 10.09 -3.70 -3.62
CA ALA A 308 9.57 -3.20 -4.89
C ALA A 308 10.61 -3.21 -6.04
N GLN A 309 11.50 -4.23 -6.06
CA GLN A 309 12.57 -4.37 -7.05
C GLN A 309 12.50 -5.68 -7.84
N SER A 310 11.47 -6.51 -7.58
CA SER A 310 11.34 -7.82 -8.22
C SER A 310 11.31 -7.73 -9.75
N GLN A 311 10.58 -6.75 -10.28
CA GLN A 311 10.44 -6.46 -11.72
C GLN A 311 11.75 -5.94 -12.37
N ASP A 312 12.58 -5.25 -11.61
CA ASP A 312 13.86 -4.73 -12.09
C ASP A 312 14.99 -5.75 -11.95
N LYS A 313 14.87 -6.64 -10.96
CA LYS A 313 15.87 -7.68 -10.71
C LYS A 313 15.82 -8.78 -11.75
N ASP A 314 14.64 -9.28 -12.06
CA ASP A 314 14.44 -10.37 -13.03
C ASP A 314 13.13 -10.11 -13.81
N PRO A 315 13.15 -9.20 -14.80
CA PRO A 315 11.98 -8.83 -15.59
C PRO A 315 11.34 -10.02 -16.31
N ASP A 316 12.15 -10.91 -16.85
CA ASP A 316 11.67 -12.07 -17.63
C ASP A 316 10.88 -13.03 -16.73
N THR A 317 11.41 -13.39 -15.57
CA THR A 317 10.72 -14.23 -14.60
C THR A 317 9.50 -13.50 -14.02
N TYR A 318 9.62 -12.24 -13.67
CA TYR A 318 8.54 -11.44 -13.09
C TYR A 318 7.33 -11.35 -14.02
N TYR A 319 7.52 -10.79 -15.20
CA TYR A 319 6.44 -10.59 -16.18
C TYR A 319 5.99 -11.91 -16.81
N GLY A 320 6.90 -12.86 -17.02
CA GLY A 320 6.57 -14.19 -17.51
C GLY A 320 5.66 -14.96 -16.56
N THR A 321 5.91 -14.88 -15.24
CA THR A 321 5.06 -15.51 -14.22
C THR A 321 3.69 -14.87 -14.17
N ILE A 322 3.59 -13.53 -14.22
CA ILE A 322 2.32 -12.82 -14.26
C ILE A 322 1.51 -13.24 -15.50
N ARG A 323 2.13 -13.27 -16.69
CA ARG A 323 1.45 -13.68 -17.93
C ARG A 323 0.88 -15.11 -17.82
N VAL A 324 1.70 -16.06 -17.41
CA VAL A 324 1.26 -17.47 -17.25
C VAL A 324 0.13 -17.60 -16.23
N PHE A 325 0.23 -16.87 -15.10
CA PHE A 325 -0.81 -16.88 -14.08
C PHE A 325 -2.14 -16.29 -14.59
N LEU A 326 -2.10 -15.17 -15.30
CA LEU A 326 -3.29 -14.52 -15.86
C LEU A 326 -3.92 -15.36 -16.98
N ASP A 327 -3.13 -15.90 -17.91
CA ASP A 327 -3.63 -16.77 -18.98
C ASP A 327 -4.37 -17.99 -18.40
N LYS A 328 -3.78 -18.65 -17.39
CA LYS A 328 -4.39 -19.79 -16.71
C LYS A 328 -5.67 -19.43 -15.94
N THR A 329 -5.75 -18.22 -15.43
CA THR A 329 -6.86 -17.76 -14.58
C THR A 329 -8.02 -17.27 -15.44
N LEU A 330 -7.77 -16.51 -16.48
CA LEU A 330 -8.78 -15.94 -17.37
C LEU A 330 -9.35 -17.01 -18.32
N ALA A 331 -8.52 -17.92 -18.87
CA ALA A 331 -8.98 -19.01 -19.76
C ALA A 331 -9.88 -20.04 -19.08
N LYS A 332 -9.92 -20.14 -17.75
CA LYS A 332 -10.76 -21.11 -17.02
C LYS A 332 -12.21 -20.64 -16.79
N GLN A 333 -12.54 -19.44 -17.22
CA GLN A 333 -13.85 -18.83 -16.97
C GLN A 333 -14.73 -18.79 -18.24
N GLU A 334 -14.20 -19.29 -19.38
CA GLU A 334 -14.96 -19.61 -20.59
C GLU A 334 -15.58 -21.02 -20.46
#